data_c542d042645955494f7e025d0ec47e74
#
_entry.id   c542d042645955494f7e025d0ec47e74
#
_cell.length_a   1.000
_cell.length_b   1.000
_cell.length_c   1.000
_cell.angle_alpha   90.00
_cell.angle_beta   90.00
_cell.angle_gamma   90.00
#
_symmetry.space_group_name_H-M   'P 1'
#
loop_
_entity.id
_entity.type
_entity.pdbx_description
1 polymer ?
#
loop_
_entity_poly.entity_id
_entity_poly.type
_entity_poly.pdbx_seq_one_letter_code
_entity_poly.pdbx_strand_id
1 'polypeptide(L)'
;MPSVIRTADLWKQYDRSDPPNSAALRGAHLDIQAGEVIALYGKSGSGKTTLLNILAGLDRPTRGSVWIEGKDLEILGEEGRTRLRRMRLGFVFQFFNLLPTLTAFENVFLSLELAGKPDPEAAVKALKSVGLESKEGRYPHELSGGEQQRVAIARAVVKEPALILADEPTGNLDTKTGEQVLELLTSRSRHLGTTLIMATHSPLTCRYSDRILRMVDGLLIEETSCKEIPS
;
A
#
# COMPACT_ATOMS: atom_id res chain seq x y z
N MET A 1 -8.09 7.75 18.31
CA MET A 1 -7.26 8.41 17.27
C MET A 1 -8.18 8.77 16.11
N PRO A 2 -7.89 9.77 15.27
CA PRO A 2 -8.75 10.07 14.13
C PRO A 2 -8.68 8.94 13.09
N SER A 3 -9.81 8.62 12.46
CA SER A 3 -9.88 7.67 11.36
C SER A 3 -9.14 8.24 10.14
N VAL A 4 -8.19 7.46 9.59
CA VAL A 4 -7.46 7.80 8.36
C VAL A 4 -8.18 7.29 7.12
N ILE A 5 -8.85 6.14 7.25
CA ILE A 5 -9.66 5.54 6.17
C ILE A 5 -11.03 5.21 6.74
N ARG A 6 -12.06 5.64 6.02
CA ARG A 6 -13.43 5.21 6.26
C ARG A 6 -14.09 4.84 4.95
N THR A 7 -14.78 3.71 4.91
CA THR A 7 -15.64 3.34 3.77
C THR A 7 -17.04 3.00 4.28
N ALA A 8 -18.05 3.27 3.46
CA ALA A 8 -19.43 2.92 3.75
C ALA A 8 -20.08 2.28 2.52
N ASP A 9 -20.57 1.04 2.71
CA ASP A 9 -21.29 0.25 1.70
C ASP A 9 -20.60 0.24 0.33
N LEU A 10 -19.28 -0.09 0.32
CA LEU A 10 -18.42 0.03 -0.84
C LEU A 10 -18.60 -1.14 -1.79
N TRP A 11 -19.07 -0.87 -3.00
CA TRP A 11 -19.27 -1.85 -4.06
C TRP A 11 -18.41 -1.55 -5.27
N LYS A 12 -17.89 -2.59 -5.92
CA LYS A 12 -17.25 -2.48 -7.22
C LYS A 12 -17.65 -3.62 -8.12
N GLN A 13 -18.24 -3.28 -9.25
CA GLN A 13 -18.61 -4.18 -10.32
C GLN A 13 -18.02 -3.66 -11.61
N TYR A 14 -17.19 -4.45 -12.28
CA TYR A 14 -16.52 -4.03 -13.52
C TYR A 14 -17.45 -4.17 -14.73
N ASP A 15 -18.23 -5.24 -14.78
CA ASP A 15 -19.28 -5.40 -15.79
C ASP A 15 -20.66 -5.32 -15.12
N ARG A 16 -21.48 -4.36 -15.56
CA ARG A 16 -22.83 -4.15 -15.03
C ARG A 16 -23.82 -5.23 -15.46
N SER A 17 -23.48 -6.04 -16.47
CA SER A 17 -24.27 -7.18 -16.91
C SER A 17 -24.06 -8.41 -16.03
N ASP A 18 -22.98 -8.46 -15.26
CA ASP A 18 -22.69 -9.54 -14.32
C ASP A 18 -23.65 -9.54 -13.13
N PRO A 19 -23.98 -10.72 -12.57
CA PRO A 19 -24.81 -10.77 -11.37
C PRO A 19 -24.10 -10.11 -10.17
N PRO A 20 -24.83 -9.49 -9.22
CA PRO A 20 -24.25 -8.77 -8.08
C PRO A 20 -23.29 -9.61 -7.21
N ASN A 21 -23.43 -10.94 -7.22
CA ASN A 21 -22.56 -11.86 -6.49
C ASN A 21 -21.17 -12.06 -7.14
N SER A 22 -20.94 -11.56 -8.36
CA SER A 22 -19.64 -11.54 -9.05
C SER A 22 -18.90 -10.18 -8.86
N ALA A 23 -19.48 -9.23 -8.14
CA ALA A 23 -18.85 -7.95 -7.88
C ALA A 23 -17.51 -8.14 -7.12
N ALA A 24 -16.49 -7.38 -7.54
CA ALA A 24 -15.17 -7.43 -6.93
C ALA A 24 -15.17 -6.89 -5.49
N LEU A 25 -16.11 -6.01 -5.14
CA LEU A 25 -16.40 -5.58 -3.76
C LEU A 25 -17.90 -5.60 -3.53
N ARG A 26 -18.31 -6.06 -2.35
CA ARG A 26 -19.70 -6.36 -2.00
C ARG A 26 -20.07 -5.76 -0.64
N GLY A 27 -20.24 -4.42 -0.59
CA GLY A 27 -20.65 -3.70 0.61
C GLY A 27 -19.53 -3.61 1.66
N ALA A 28 -18.28 -3.36 1.26
CA ALA A 28 -17.17 -3.29 2.21
C ALA A 28 -17.27 -2.06 3.12
N HIS A 29 -17.17 -2.29 4.44
CA HIS A 29 -17.08 -1.27 5.47
C HIS A 29 -15.71 -1.34 6.12
N LEU A 30 -15.03 -0.18 6.20
CA LEU A 30 -13.73 -0.03 6.85
C LEU A 30 -13.75 1.19 7.76
N ASP A 31 -13.09 1.05 8.90
CA ASP A 31 -12.68 2.16 9.74
C ASP A 31 -11.27 1.84 10.27
N ILE A 32 -10.26 2.56 9.74
CA ILE A 32 -8.85 2.36 10.07
C ILE A 32 -8.32 3.63 10.71
N GLN A 33 -7.73 3.47 11.90
CA GLN A 33 -7.17 4.57 12.66
C GLN A 33 -5.78 4.95 12.17
N ALA A 34 -5.36 6.18 12.45
CA ALA A 34 -4.02 6.62 12.11
C ALA A 34 -2.93 5.78 12.81
N GLY A 35 -1.92 5.34 12.06
CA GLY A 35 -0.79 4.57 12.56
C GLY A 35 -1.03 3.06 12.68
N GLU A 36 -2.24 2.55 12.37
CA GLU A 36 -2.49 1.10 12.35
C GLU A 36 -1.75 0.41 11.20
N VAL A 37 -1.27 -0.80 11.44
CA VAL A 37 -0.73 -1.72 10.45
C VAL A 37 -1.73 -2.84 10.21
N ILE A 38 -2.28 -2.91 8.99
CA ILE A 38 -3.35 -3.83 8.61
C ILE A 38 -2.83 -4.88 7.61
N ALA A 39 -3.09 -6.15 7.87
CA ALA A 39 -2.99 -7.20 6.86
C ALA A 39 -4.35 -7.42 6.20
N LEU A 40 -4.46 -7.17 4.90
CA LEU A 40 -5.62 -7.52 4.08
C LEU A 40 -5.35 -8.88 3.42
N TYR A 41 -5.80 -9.95 4.07
CA TYR A 41 -5.54 -11.32 3.65
C TYR A 41 -6.66 -11.88 2.77
N GLY A 42 -6.31 -12.65 1.74
CA GLY A 42 -7.29 -13.34 0.90
C GLY A 42 -6.65 -13.98 -0.34
N LYS A 43 -7.35 -14.94 -0.94
CA LYS A 43 -6.91 -15.60 -2.17
C LYS A 43 -6.78 -14.61 -3.34
N SER A 44 -6.05 -15.01 -4.39
CA SER A 44 -6.04 -14.26 -5.65
C SER A 44 -7.48 -14.11 -6.18
N GLY A 45 -7.81 -12.94 -6.71
CA GLY A 45 -9.16 -12.65 -7.22
C GLY A 45 -10.20 -12.29 -6.14
N SER A 46 -9.88 -12.30 -4.85
CA SER A 46 -10.85 -11.97 -3.78
C SER A 46 -11.28 -10.50 -3.71
N GLY A 47 -10.61 -9.58 -4.43
CA GLY A 47 -10.93 -8.13 -4.47
C GLY A 47 -9.93 -7.23 -3.77
N LYS A 48 -8.81 -7.74 -3.21
CA LYS A 48 -7.80 -6.95 -2.46
C LYS A 48 -7.24 -5.78 -3.27
N THR A 49 -6.70 -6.06 -4.45
CA THR A 49 -6.14 -5.03 -5.34
C THR A 49 -7.20 -4.00 -5.76
N THR A 50 -8.45 -4.45 -5.98
CA THR A 50 -9.57 -3.55 -6.26
C THR A 50 -9.82 -2.59 -5.10
N LEU A 51 -9.84 -3.11 -3.86
CA LEU A 51 -9.98 -2.27 -2.68
C LEU A 51 -8.83 -1.26 -2.56
N LEU A 52 -7.56 -1.72 -2.70
CA LEU A 52 -6.41 -0.82 -2.67
C LEU A 52 -6.49 0.26 -3.74
N ASN A 53 -6.88 -0.07 -4.97
CA ASN A 53 -7.01 0.90 -6.06
C ASN A 53 -8.08 1.95 -5.77
N ILE A 54 -9.19 1.57 -5.16
CA ILE A 54 -10.25 2.52 -4.77
C ILE A 54 -9.77 3.40 -3.62
N LEU A 55 -9.12 2.84 -2.59
CA LEU A 55 -8.52 3.63 -1.49
C LEU A 55 -7.43 4.58 -1.99
N ALA A 56 -6.73 4.21 -3.06
CA ALA A 56 -5.76 5.07 -3.74
C ALA A 56 -6.39 6.18 -4.59
N GLY A 57 -7.70 6.12 -4.83
CA GLY A 57 -8.37 6.98 -5.80
C GLY A 57 -7.91 6.74 -7.25
N LEU A 58 -7.36 5.55 -7.55
CA LEU A 58 -7.01 5.10 -8.89
C LEU A 58 -8.22 4.53 -9.63
N ASP A 59 -9.17 3.97 -8.89
CA ASP A 59 -10.44 3.47 -9.39
C ASP A 59 -11.60 4.07 -8.59
N ARG A 60 -12.81 3.99 -9.14
CA ARG A 60 -14.03 4.52 -8.51
C ARG A 60 -14.93 3.36 -8.08
N PRO A 61 -15.57 3.45 -6.93
CA PRO A 61 -16.60 2.50 -6.56
C PRO A 61 -17.79 2.62 -7.52
N THR A 62 -18.53 1.53 -7.68
CA THR A 62 -19.83 1.54 -8.39
C THR A 62 -20.92 2.12 -7.49
N ARG A 63 -20.78 1.90 -6.16
CA ARG A 63 -21.68 2.42 -5.11
C ARG A 63 -20.89 2.53 -3.80
N GLY A 64 -21.38 3.36 -2.89
CA GLY A 64 -20.78 3.61 -1.59
C GLY A 64 -19.81 4.77 -1.63
N SER A 65 -19.16 5.05 -0.49
CA SER A 65 -18.29 6.21 -0.33
C SER A 65 -16.98 5.85 0.35
N VAL A 66 -15.93 6.62 0.06
CA VAL A 66 -14.59 6.48 0.62
C VAL A 66 -14.09 7.82 1.12
N TRP A 67 -13.63 7.85 2.35
CA TRP A 67 -12.97 9.01 2.94
C TRP A 67 -11.54 8.67 3.32
N ILE A 68 -10.61 9.53 2.93
CA ILE A 68 -9.21 9.49 3.34
C ILE A 68 -8.89 10.79 4.08
N GLU A 69 -8.41 10.68 5.32
CA GLU A 69 -8.19 11.83 6.20
C GLU A 69 -9.42 12.77 6.27
N GLY A 70 -10.61 12.18 6.34
CA GLY A 70 -11.89 12.91 6.37
C GLY A 70 -12.34 13.53 5.05
N LYS A 71 -11.58 13.38 3.95
CA LYS A 71 -11.93 13.91 2.63
C LYS A 71 -12.61 12.84 1.79
N ASP A 72 -13.80 13.13 1.28
CA ASP A 72 -14.53 12.26 0.37
C ASP A 72 -13.85 12.23 -1.00
N LEU A 73 -13.44 11.04 -1.46
CA LEU A 73 -12.70 10.87 -2.72
C LEU A 73 -13.56 11.20 -3.96
N GLU A 74 -14.87 11.08 -3.88
CA GLU A 74 -15.77 11.44 -4.98
C GLU A 74 -15.84 12.96 -5.15
N ILE A 75 -16.01 13.68 -4.05
CA ILE A 75 -16.06 15.15 -4.01
C ILE A 75 -14.74 15.79 -4.46
N LEU A 76 -13.60 15.16 -4.14
CA LEU A 76 -12.28 15.68 -4.51
C LEU A 76 -12.08 15.81 -6.03
N GLY A 77 -12.80 15.08 -6.85
CA GLY A 77 -12.56 15.01 -8.29
C GLY A 77 -11.19 14.41 -8.65
N GLU A 78 -10.80 14.40 -9.91
CA GLU A 78 -9.55 13.77 -10.36
C GLU A 78 -8.31 14.55 -9.91
N GLU A 79 -8.38 15.88 -9.97
CA GLU A 79 -7.26 16.73 -9.52
C GLU A 79 -6.98 16.56 -8.03
N GLY A 80 -8.02 16.54 -7.20
CA GLY A 80 -7.90 16.34 -5.75
C GLY A 80 -7.36 14.95 -5.41
N ARG A 81 -7.83 13.88 -6.10
CA ARG A 81 -7.29 12.53 -5.94
C ARG A 81 -5.82 12.44 -6.36
N THR A 82 -5.44 13.09 -7.46
CA THR A 82 -4.04 13.15 -7.90
C THR A 82 -3.16 13.85 -6.87
N ARG A 83 -3.62 14.97 -6.31
CA ARG A 83 -2.91 15.66 -5.23
C ARG A 83 -2.79 14.78 -3.98
N LEU A 84 -3.85 14.06 -3.61
CA LEU A 84 -3.82 13.10 -2.49
C LEU A 84 -2.75 12.02 -2.72
N ARG A 85 -2.72 11.38 -3.89
CA ARG A 85 -1.70 10.38 -4.25
C ARG A 85 -0.29 10.92 -4.15
N ARG A 86 -0.05 12.10 -4.68
CA ARG A 86 1.28 12.74 -4.66
C ARG A 86 1.77 13.04 -3.26
N MET A 87 0.91 13.55 -2.40
CA MET A 87 1.33 14.12 -1.12
C MET A 87 1.14 13.19 0.07
N ARG A 88 0.10 12.34 0.05
CA ARG A 88 -0.38 11.62 1.24
C ARG A 88 -0.32 10.11 1.14
N LEU A 89 -0.13 9.54 -0.07
CA LEU A 89 -0.12 8.10 -0.28
C LEU A 89 1.25 7.60 -0.71
N GLY A 90 1.76 6.56 -0.04
CA GLY A 90 2.89 5.76 -0.49
C GLY A 90 2.40 4.46 -1.14
N PHE A 91 3.15 3.95 -2.11
CA PHE A 91 2.83 2.68 -2.79
C PHE A 91 4.02 1.73 -2.77
N VAL A 92 3.75 0.47 -2.43
CA VAL A 92 4.69 -0.64 -2.55
C VAL A 92 4.00 -1.74 -3.34
N PHE A 93 4.62 -2.20 -4.43
CA PHE A 93 4.04 -3.20 -5.35
C PHE A 93 4.85 -4.49 -5.37
N GLN A 94 4.22 -5.57 -5.76
CA GLN A 94 4.83 -6.89 -5.91
C GLN A 94 6.01 -6.87 -6.90
N PHE A 95 5.90 -6.16 -8.02
CA PHE A 95 6.94 -6.03 -9.05
C PHE A 95 7.77 -4.76 -8.91
N PHE A 96 7.87 -4.20 -7.68
CA PHE A 96 8.64 -3.03 -7.31
C PHE A 96 8.21 -1.74 -8.04
N ASN A 97 7.84 -1.81 -9.31
CA ASN A 97 7.46 -0.70 -10.20
C ASN A 97 8.48 0.46 -10.14
N LEU A 98 9.77 0.11 -10.13
CA LEU A 98 10.84 1.08 -10.30
C LEU A 98 10.95 1.48 -11.76
N LEU A 99 11.29 2.74 -12.01
CA LEU A 99 11.59 3.21 -13.35
C LEU A 99 12.98 2.69 -13.75
N PRO A 100 13.10 1.84 -14.79
CA PRO A 100 14.36 1.14 -15.09
C PRO A 100 15.45 2.07 -15.63
N THR A 101 15.07 3.24 -16.13
CA THR A 101 15.95 4.29 -16.64
C THR A 101 16.47 5.25 -15.57
N LEU A 102 15.98 5.12 -14.33
CA LEU A 102 16.38 5.93 -13.19
C LEU A 102 17.17 5.08 -12.19
N THR A 103 18.18 5.68 -11.57
CA THR A 103 18.93 5.09 -10.45
C THR A 103 18.05 4.90 -9.21
N ALA A 104 18.56 4.21 -8.19
CA ALA A 104 17.88 4.08 -6.90
C ALA A 104 17.56 5.44 -6.27
N PHE A 105 18.53 6.38 -6.30
CA PHE A 105 18.33 7.74 -5.83
C PHE A 105 17.22 8.46 -6.61
N GLU A 106 17.28 8.45 -7.93
CA GLU A 106 16.32 9.14 -8.78
C GLU A 106 14.90 8.57 -8.64
N ASN A 107 14.75 7.25 -8.47
CA ASN A 107 13.47 6.61 -8.18
C ASN A 107 12.84 7.12 -6.88
N VAL A 108 13.64 7.34 -5.84
CA VAL A 108 13.18 7.89 -4.55
C VAL A 108 12.94 9.39 -4.65
N PHE A 109 13.88 10.13 -5.24
CA PHE A 109 13.83 11.59 -5.38
C PHE A 109 12.63 12.06 -6.19
N LEU A 110 12.26 11.33 -7.25
CA LEU A 110 11.07 11.63 -8.07
C LEU A 110 9.79 11.74 -7.24
N SER A 111 9.65 10.95 -6.16
CA SER A 111 8.48 11.07 -5.27
C SER A 111 8.41 12.41 -4.55
N LEU A 112 9.56 12.98 -4.19
CA LEU A 112 9.63 14.31 -3.57
C LEU A 112 9.36 15.41 -4.60
N GLU A 113 9.90 15.29 -5.81
CA GLU A 113 9.63 16.24 -6.91
C GLU A 113 8.13 16.29 -7.23
N LEU A 114 7.50 15.12 -7.41
CA LEU A 114 6.07 15.02 -7.66
C LEU A 114 5.21 15.56 -6.51
N ALA A 115 5.70 15.46 -5.26
CA ALA A 115 5.05 16.05 -4.10
C ALA A 115 5.27 17.58 -3.99
N GLY A 116 6.09 18.17 -4.86
CA GLY A 116 6.44 19.60 -4.81
C GLY A 116 7.38 19.95 -3.65
N LYS A 117 8.14 18.98 -3.12
CA LYS A 117 9.09 19.12 -2.01
C LYS A 117 10.44 18.47 -2.38
N PRO A 118 11.13 18.94 -3.45
CA PRO A 118 12.40 18.37 -3.85
C PRO A 118 13.46 18.57 -2.75
N ASP A 119 13.95 17.45 -2.19
CA ASP A 119 14.97 17.43 -1.15
C ASP A 119 15.93 16.23 -1.42
N PRO A 120 17.09 16.47 -2.04
CA PRO A 120 18.07 15.43 -2.31
C PRO A 120 18.59 14.73 -1.05
N GLU A 121 18.77 15.48 0.05
CA GLU A 121 19.26 14.90 1.30
C GLU A 121 18.23 13.94 1.91
N ALA A 122 16.94 14.28 1.85
CA ALA A 122 15.87 13.38 2.30
C ALA A 122 15.85 12.09 1.48
N ALA A 123 16.09 12.15 0.16
CA ALA A 123 16.17 10.95 -0.68
C ALA A 123 17.36 10.04 -0.27
N VAL A 124 18.54 10.62 -0.05
CA VAL A 124 19.72 9.87 0.44
C VAL A 124 19.46 9.27 1.83
N LYS A 125 18.88 10.05 2.77
CA LYS A 125 18.50 9.57 4.10
C LYS A 125 17.48 8.42 4.03
N ALA A 126 16.52 8.49 3.11
CA ALA A 126 15.55 7.43 2.90
C ALA A 126 16.23 6.13 2.42
N LEU A 127 17.14 6.18 1.45
CA LEU A 127 17.91 5.02 1.00
C LEU A 127 18.78 4.44 2.11
N LYS A 128 19.50 5.27 2.85
CA LYS A 128 20.28 4.83 4.02
C LYS A 128 19.39 4.15 5.05
N SER A 129 18.18 4.67 5.29
CA SER A 129 17.24 4.14 6.27
C SER A 129 16.73 2.73 5.95
N VAL A 130 16.87 2.28 4.71
CA VAL A 130 16.53 0.94 4.25
C VAL A 130 17.77 0.06 3.97
N GLY A 131 18.97 0.53 4.39
CA GLY A 131 20.24 -0.20 4.26
C GLY A 131 20.78 -0.23 2.83
N LEU A 132 20.59 0.86 2.08
CA LEU A 132 21.06 1.01 0.69
C LEU A 132 22.06 2.18 0.54
N GLU A 133 22.76 2.55 1.61
CA GLU A 133 23.92 3.42 1.50
C GLU A 133 24.97 2.80 0.55
N SER A 134 25.56 3.57 -0.31
CA SER A 134 26.45 3.16 -1.41
C SER A 134 25.77 2.49 -2.62
N LYS A 135 24.44 2.44 -2.67
CA LYS A 135 23.67 1.90 -3.82
C LYS A 135 22.86 2.99 -4.56
N GLU A 136 23.04 4.26 -4.20
CA GLU A 136 22.26 5.40 -4.71
C GLU A 136 22.35 5.52 -6.24
N GLY A 137 23.53 5.29 -6.80
CA GLY A 137 23.78 5.37 -8.25
C GLY A 137 23.46 4.10 -9.04
N ARG A 138 22.96 3.03 -8.38
CA ARG A 138 22.63 1.78 -9.06
C ARG A 138 21.28 1.86 -9.76
N TYR A 139 21.23 1.29 -10.96
CA TYR A 139 19.97 1.10 -11.70
C TYR A 139 19.24 -0.15 -11.21
N PRO A 140 17.91 -0.27 -11.40
CA PRO A 140 17.14 -1.44 -10.96
C PRO A 140 17.71 -2.78 -11.41
N HIS A 141 18.23 -2.89 -12.63
CA HIS A 141 18.82 -4.14 -13.16
C HIS A 141 20.16 -4.53 -12.49
N GLU A 142 20.78 -3.63 -11.76
CA GLU A 142 22.01 -3.87 -10.97
C GLU A 142 21.73 -4.25 -9.51
N LEU A 143 20.47 -4.28 -9.11
CA LEU A 143 20.01 -4.54 -7.74
C LEU A 143 19.32 -5.91 -7.66
N SER A 144 19.55 -6.63 -6.56
CA SER A 144 18.77 -7.83 -6.23
C SER A 144 17.29 -7.49 -6.02
N GLY A 145 16.38 -8.48 -6.10
CA GLY A 145 14.96 -8.28 -5.87
C GLY A 145 14.66 -7.66 -4.49
N GLY A 146 15.35 -8.10 -3.45
CA GLY A 146 15.22 -7.52 -2.10
C GLY A 146 15.71 -6.07 -2.03
N GLU A 147 16.79 -5.72 -2.74
CA GLU A 147 17.28 -4.33 -2.83
C GLU A 147 16.31 -3.45 -3.62
N GLN A 148 15.76 -3.94 -4.72
CA GLN A 148 14.73 -3.24 -5.48
C GLN A 148 13.50 -2.96 -4.62
N GLN A 149 13.06 -3.93 -3.81
CA GLN A 149 11.94 -3.73 -2.89
C GLN A 149 12.26 -2.70 -1.80
N ARG A 150 13.50 -2.69 -1.28
CA ARG A 150 13.94 -1.65 -0.34
C ARG A 150 13.95 -0.26 -0.98
N VAL A 151 14.34 -0.11 -2.25
CA VAL A 151 14.19 1.15 -3.00
C VAL A 151 12.72 1.54 -3.10
N ALA A 152 11.81 0.60 -3.44
CA ALA A 152 10.37 0.87 -3.50
C ALA A 152 9.80 1.30 -2.14
N ILE A 153 10.27 0.73 -1.03
CA ILE A 153 9.91 1.16 0.33
C ILE A 153 10.43 2.58 0.59
N ALA A 154 11.72 2.86 0.32
CA ALA A 154 12.28 4.21 0.48
C ALA A 154 11.47 5.25 -0.31
N ARG A 155 11.13 4.95 -1.57
CA ARG A 155 10.26 5.78 -2.43
C ARG A 155 8.88 6.01 -1.82
N ALA A 156 8.30 5.00 -1.19
CA ALA A 156 6.98 5.10 -0.56
C ALA A 156 6.99 5.99 0.68
N VAL A 157 8.04 5.91 1.51
CA VAL A 157 8.12 6.59 2.82
C VAL A 157 8.74 7.99 2.77
N VAL A 158 9.56 8.32 1.75
CA VAL A 158 10.40 9.54 1.71
C VAL A 158 9.63 10.84 1.88
N LYS A 159 8.39 10.89 1.44
CA LYS A 159 7.50 12.06 1.55
C LYS A 159 6.66 12.09 2.81
N GLU A 160 6.89 11.16 3.75
CA GLU A 160 6.16 11.02 5.01
C GLU A 160 4.63 10.94 4.77
N PRO A 161 4.16 9.92 4.06
CA PRO A 161 2.75 9.80 3.72
C PRO A 161 1.90 9.50 4.96
N ALA A 162 0.60 9.83 4.91
CA ALA A 162 -0.36 9.41 5.94
C ALA A 162 -0.72 7.93 5.83
N LEU A 163 -0.65 7.39 4.60
CA LEU A 163 -1.07 6.03 4.28
C LEU A 163 -0.11 5.39 3.27
N ILE A 164 0.32 4.17 3.56
CA ILE A 164 1.03 3.30 2.62
C ILE A 164 0.11 2.15 2.23
N LEU A 165 -0.04 1.95 0.93
CA LEU A 165 -0.74 0.82 0.33
C LEU A 165 0.29 -0.12 -0.29
N ALA A 166 0.39 -1.35 0.24
CA ALA A 166 1.31 -2.36 -0.23
C ALA A 166 0.53 -3.54 -0.83
N ASP A 167 0.72 -3.80 -2.12
CA ASP A 167 0.10 -4.93 -2.82
C ASP A 167 1.13 -6.03 -3.04
N GLU A 168 0.97 -7.15 -2.33
CA GLU A 168 1.85 -8.32 -2.32
C GLU A 168 3.35 -7.94 -2.13
N PRO A 169 3.72 -7.21 -1.05
CA PRO A 169 5.05 -6.61 -0.92
C PRO A 169 6.21 -7.62 -0.87
N THR A 170 5.92 -8.90 -0.69
CA THR A 170 6.90 -10.01 -0.63
C THR A 170 6.68 -11.09 -1.67
N GLY A 171 5.71 -10.92 -2.57
CA GLY A 171 5.27 -11.98 -3.49
C GLY A 171 6.33 -12.49 -4.47
N ASN A 172 7.41 -11.73 -4.71
CA ASN A 172 8.51 -12.08 -5.61
C ASN A 172 9.84 -12.32 -4.87
N LEU A 173 9.80 -12.51 -3.56
CA LEU A 173 11.00 -12.67 -2.74
C LEU A 173 11.02 -14.05 -2.09
N ASP A 174 12.21 -14.57 -1.81
CA ASP A 174 12.35 -15.73 -0.94
C ASP A 174 11.89 -15.40 0.49
N THR A 175 11.58 -16.42 1.27
CA THR A 175 10.99 -16.28 2.61
C THR A 175 11.82 -15.38 3.52
N LYS A 176 13.15 -15.58 3.56
CA LYS A 176 14.06 -14.82 4.43
C LYS A 176 14.13 -13.34 4.05
N THR A 177 14.26 -13.07 2.75
CA THR A 177 14.24 -11.69 2.23
C THR A 177 12.87 -11.05 2.44
N GLY A 178 11.80 -11.81 2.27
CA GLY A 178 10.42 -11.37 2.53
C GLY A 178 10.22 -10.94 3.99
N GLU A 179 10.70 -11.72 4.96
CA GLU A 179 10.65 -11.37 6.39
C GLU A 179 11.38 -10.04 6.66
N GLN A 180 12.60 -9.87 6.14
CA GLN A 180 13.37 -8.63 6.29
C GLN A 180 12.65 -7.41 5.68
N VAL A 181 11.98 -7.59 4.55
CA VAL A 181 11.21 -6.54 3.88
C VAL A 181 9.97 -6.17 4.69
N LEU A 182 9.24 -7.15 5.25
CA LEU A 182 8.07 -6.88 6.12
C LEU A 182 8.48 -6.15 7.39
N GLU A 183 9.53 -6.61 8.06
CA GLU A 183 10.08 -5.96 9.25
C GLU A 183 10.48 -4.51 8.96
N LEU A 184 11.20 -4.28 7.85
CA LEU A 184 11.62 -2.96 7.43
C LEU A 184 10.40 -2.06 7.15
N LEU A 185 9.44 -2.51 6.34
CA LEU A 185 8.26 -1.75 5.96
C LEU A 185 7.43 -1.37 7.18
N THR A 186 7.17 -2.33 8.08
CA THR A 186 6.35 -2.11 9.28
C THR A 186 7.07 -1.23 10.31
N SER A 187 8.39 -1.45 10.53
CA SER A 187 9.16 -0.60 11.44
C SER A 187 9.22 0.85 10.97
N ARG A 188 9.39 1.08 9.64
CA ARG A 188 9.36 2.43 9.07
C ARG A 188 8.00 3.10 9.18
N SER A 189 6.93 2.36 8.90
CA SER A 189 5.57 2.88 9.03
C SER A 189 5.27 3.30 10.47
N ARG A 190 5.62 2.45 11.46
CA ARG A 190 5.46 2.76 12.89
C ARG A 190 6.29 3.94 13.34
N HIS A 191 7.56 4.01 12.91
CA HIS A 191 8.46 5.13 13.25
C HIS A 191 7.91 6.49 12.77
N LEU A 192 7.29 6.51 11.59
CA LEU A 192 6.70 7.72 11.00
C LEU A 192 5.24 7.97 11.43
N GLY A 193 4.64 7.07 12.20
CA GLY A 193 3.21 7.13 12.52
C GLY A 193 2.31 6.96 11.30
N THR A 194 2.83 6.38 10.22
CA THR A 194 2.10 6.16 8.97
C THR A 194 1.22 4.92 9.06
N THR A 195 -0.03 5.03 8.62
CA THR A 195 -0.92 3.88 8.47
C THR A 195 -0.44 2.99 7.31
N LEU A 196 -0.46 1.67 7.49
CA LEU A 196 -0.03 0.70 6.48
C LEU A 196 -1.11 -0.34 6.23
N ILE A 197 -1.49 -0.55 4.97
CA ILE A 197 -2.31 -1.68 4.53
C ILE A 197 -1.47 -2.56 3.61
N MET A 198 -1.34 -3.84 3.97
CA MET A 198 -0.64 -4.85 3.18
C MET A 198 -1.64 -5.87 2.66
N ALA A 199 -1.97 -5.81 1.36
CA ALA A 199 -2.72 -6.88 0.69
C ALA A 199 -1.80 -8.07 0.43
N THR A 200 -2.23 -9.26 0.80
CA THR A 200 -1.40 -10.46 0.71
C THR A 200 -2.22 -11.75 0.72
N HIS A 201 -1.63 -12.82 0.21
CA HIS A 201 -2.09 -14.19 0.42
C HIS A 201 -1.15 -14.96 1.37
N SER A 202 -0.04 -14.34 1.84
CA SER A 202 0.92 -14.96 2.74
C SER A 202 0.54 -14.77 4.21
N PRO A 203 0.37 -15.86 4.98
CA PRO A 203 0.09 -15.77 6.42
C PRO A 203 1.24 -15.16 7.23
N LEU A 204 2.45 -15.07 6.66
CA LEU A 204 3.60 -14.44 7.29
C LEU A 204 3.33 -12.98 7.65
N THR A 205 2.61 -12.25 6.78
CA THR A 205 2.30 -10.82 6.96
C THR A 205 1.47 -10.55 8.23
N CYS A 206 0.69 -11.54 8.69
CA CYS A 206 -0.13 -11.40 9.91
C CYS A 206 0.70 -11.13 11.17
N ARG A 207 1.93 -11.65 11.23
CA ARG A 207 2.83 -11.45 12.40
C ARG A 207 3.29 -10.01 12.55
N TYR A 208 3.18 -9.22 11.49
CA TYR A 208 3.66 -7.84 11.41
C TYR A 208 2.52 -6.82 11.49
N SER A 209 1.26 -7.27 11.56
CA SER A 209 0.07 -6.41 11.57
C SER A 209 -0.60 -6.33 12.93
N ASP A 210 -1.26 -5.20 13.19
CA ASP A 210 -2.04 -4.96 14.41
C ASP A 210 -3.45 -5.55 14.29
N ARG A 211 -4.01 -5.54 13.04
CA ARG A 211 -5.31 -6.11 12.70
C ARG A 211 -5.23 -6.88 11.39
N ILE A 212 -6.05 -7.91 11.28
CA ILE A 212 -6.18 -8.73 10.09
C ILE A 212 -7.60 -8.60 9.56
N LEU A 213 -7.69 -8.22 8.30
CA LEU A 213 -8.93 -8.17 7.54
C LEU A 213 -8.88 -9.26 6.49
N ARG A 214 -9.84 -10.17 6.50
CA ARG A 214 -9.97 -11.22 5.50
C ARG A 214 -10.92 -10.82 4.39
N MET A 215 -10.49 -11.02 3.17
CA MET A 215 -11.32 -10.79 1.98
C MET A 215 -11.65 -12.12 1.28
N VAL A 216 -12.93 -12.40 1.12
CA VAL A 216 -13.46 -13.60 0.48
C VAL A 216 -14.56 -13.18 -0.50
N ASP A 217 -14.37 -13.46 -1.80
CA ASP A 217 -15.35 -13.20 -2.86
C ASP A 217 -15.99 -11.79 -2.78
N GLY A 218 -15.15 -10.78 -2.62
CA GLY A 218 -15.57 -9.39 -2.51
C GLY A 218 -16.15 -8.96 -1.16
N LEU A 219 -16.30 -9.87 -0.22
CA LEU A 219 -16.75 -9.57 1.15
C LEU A 219 -15.55 -9.35 2.07
N LEU A 220 -15.62 -8.32 2.89
CA LEU A 220 -14.63 -8.00 3.91
C LEU A 220 -15.11 -8.50 5.26
N ILE A 221 -14.27 -9.32 5.92
CA ILE A 221 -14.54 -9.92 7.24
C ILE A 221 -13.38 -9.49 8.16
N GLU A 222 -13.69 -8.92 9.30
CA GLU A 222 -12.67 -8.62 10.33
C GLU A 222 -12.33 -9.90 11.10
N GLU A 223 -11.02 -10.18 11.22
CA GLU A 223 -10.50 -11.28 12.02
C GLU A 223 -9.51 -10.75 13.06
N THR A 224 -9.57 -11.27 14.27
CA THR A 224 -8.77 -10.81 15.41
C THR A 224 -7.50 -11.61 15.65
N SER A 225 -7.29 -12.75 14.99
CA SER A 225 -6.21 -13.69 15.28
C SER A 225 -5.58 -14.33 14.04
N CYS A 226 -4.23 -14.33 13.99
CA CYS A 226 -3.48 -15.06 12.96
C CYS A 226 -3.69 -16.58 12.96
N LYS A 227 -4.24 -17.16 14.04
CA LYS A 227 -4.46 -18.60 14.17
C LYS A 227 -5.63 -19.11 13.34
N GLU A 228 -6.51 -18.24 12.90
CA GLU A 228 -7.72 -18.56 12.14
C GLU A 228 -7.51 -18.46 10.62
N ILE A 229 -6.28 -18.14 10.18
CA ILE A 229 -5.95 -18.07 8.77
C ILE A 229 -5.54 -19.46 8.28
N PRO A 230 -6.27 -20.07 7.34
CA PRO A 230 -5.88 -21.35 6.75
C PRO A 230 -4.52 -21.22 6.05
N SER A 231 -3.64 -22.16 6.31
CA SER A 231 -2.35 -22.33 5.62
C SER A 231 -2.52 -22.66 4.13
#